data_d20fcfd19f975e426ab0adfdb933381a
#
_entry.id   d20fcfd19f975e426ab0adfdb933381a
#
_cell.length_a   1.000
_cell.length_b   1.000
_cell.length_c   1.000
_cell.angle_alpha   90.00
_cell.angle_beta   90.00
_cell.angle_gamma   90.00
#
_symmetry.space_group_name_H-M   'P 1'
#
loop_
_entity.id
_entity.type
_entity.pdbx_description
1 polymer ?
#
loop_
_entity_poly.entity_id
_entity_poly.type
_entity_poly.pdbx_seq_one_letter_code
_entity_poly.pdbx_strand_id
1 'polypeptide(L)'
;HPGALPGSVAPLTLERLLHPELWGALLHTEFPEFSATMFQPVGGMDRITDAFYQRLTGQVQLGARVNSIRQHPEGVTVTWHDQRSGREQVSHADYLVSTLPLPLLAELDTDFSDPIKTALLSTRNDQATKVAWQSPRFWETDYRTYGGLSWVEHPARLLWYPSNDLNTAEGLLVAGYVTGEGAAAFGKLPLEAQHATSREAVELLHPGYSRHLRHPLAVSWEQIPFSEGPWLQREHFPADASALLEAGHGRVYFAGDGLVQSGVGIWQESAANSARHVVAQLAEQVVQQRHTAAIAV
;
A
#
# COMPACT_ATOMS: atom_id res chain seq x y z
N HIS A 1 26.34 -6.45 -23.79
CA HIS A 1 25.48 -5.30 -23.44
C HIS A 1 24.99 -5.46 -22.01
N PRO A 2 24.86 -4.38 -21.23
CA PRO A 2 24.22 -4.42 -19.91
C PRO A 2 22.83 -5.05 -20.03
N GLY A 3 22.51 -6.01 -19.16
CA GLY A 3 21.22 -6.71 -19.18
C GLY A 3 21.03 -7.77 -20.28
N ALA A 4 22.04 -8.02 -21.11
CA ALA A 4 21.96 -9.10 -22.09
C ALA A 4 22.08 -10.46 -21.40
N LEU A 5 21.11 -11.34 -21.64
CA LEU A 5 21.21 -12.74 -21.23
C LEU A 5 22.35 -13.43 -21.99
N PRO A 6 23.10 -14.32 -21.35
CA PRO A 6 24.08 -15.13 -22.04
C PRO A 6 23.36 -16.08 -23.04
N GLY A 7 23.66 -15.96 -24.31
CA GLY A 7 23.11 -16.78 -25.39
C GLY A 7 22.18 -16.01 -26.34
N SER A 8 21.94 -16.55 -27.53
CA SER A 8 20.96 -15.99 -28.45
C SER A 8 19.56 -16.42 -28.07
N VAL A 9 18.74 -15.47 -27.74
CA VAL A 9 17.29 -15.71 -27.55
C VAL A 9 16.62 -15.64 -28.91
N ALA A 10 15.78 -16.62 -29.24
CA ALA A 10 15.01 -16.60 -30.49
C ALA A 10 14.13 -15.34 -30.53
N PRO A 11 14.00 -14.68 -31.69
CA PRO A 11 13.11 -13.53 -31.83
C PRO A 11 11.68 -13.89 -31.46
N LEU A 12 10.96 -12.95 -30.85
CA LEU A 12 9.54 -13.13 -30.58
C LEU A 12 8.76 -13.28 -31.88
N THR A 13 7.79 -14.18 -31.91
CA THR A 13 6.86 -14.31 -33.04
C THR A 13 5.95 -13.09 -33.13
N LEU A 14 5.41 -12.81 -34.31
CA LEU A 14 4.46 -11.71 -34.50
C LEU A 14 3.22 -11.87 -33.58
N GLU A 15 2.75 -13.09 -33.38
CA GLU A 15 1.65 -13.41 -32.49
C GLU A 15 1.96 -12.96 -31.04
N ARG A 16 3.15 -13.27 -30.54
CA ARG A 16 3.60 -12.83 -29.21
C ARG A 16 3.75 -11.32 -29.14
N LEU A 17 4.26 -10.69 -30.20
CA LEU A 17 4.39 -9.22 -30.26
C LEU A 17 3.03 -8.49 -30.28
N LEU A 18 2.01 -9.13 -30.79
CA LEU A 18 0.64 -8.57 -30.83
C LEU A 18 -0.18 -8.89 -29.56
N HIS A 19 0.37 -9.70 -28.65
CA HIS A 19 -0.35 -10.08 -27.44
C HIS A 19 -0.42 -8.91 -26.44
N PRO A 20 -1.60 -8.48 -25.97
CA PRO A 20 -1.74 -7.31 -25.10
C PRO A 20 -0.92 -7.36 -23.80
N GLU A 21 -0.79 -8.54 -23.18
CA GLU A 21 -0.05 -8.71 -21.94
C GLU A 21 1.45 -8.40 -22.07
N LEU A 22 2.04 -8.61 -23.25
CA LEU A 22 3.44 -8.25 -23.49
C LEU A 22 3.65 -6.75 -23.34
N TRP A 23 2.74 -5.95 -23.89
CA TRP A 23 2.84 -4.50 -23.86
C TRP A 23 2.62 -3.93 -22.48
N GLY A 24 1.73 -4.52 -21.68
CA GLY A 24 1.55 -4.12 -20.28
C GLY A 24 2.85 -4.17 -19.48
N ALA A 25 3.63 -5.25 -19.62
CA ALA A 25 4.92 -5.39 -18.96
C ALA A 25 5.99 -4.43 -19.53
N LEU A 26 6.04 -4.27 -20.86
CA LEU A 26 7.03 -3.42 -21.52
C LEU A 26 6.79 -1.92 -21.27
N LEU A 27 5.53 -1.49 -21.22
CA LEU A 27 5.16 -0.09 -21.05
C LEU A 27 5.02 0.31 -19.57
N HIS A 28 5.16 -0.62 -18.64
CA HIS A 28 5.03 -0.34 -17.20
C HIS A 28 5.98 0.78 -16.73
N THR A 29 7.18 0.82 -17.26
CA THR A 29 8.19 1.84 -16.92
C THR A 29 7.95 3.21 -17.58
N GLU A 30 7.05 3.27 -18.55
CA GLU A 30 6.70 4.53 -19.27
C GLU A 30 5.60 5.32 -18.54
N PHE A 31 5.02 4.77 -17.47
CA PHE A 31 4.10 5.54 -16.63
C PHE A 31 4.84 6.73 -15.99
N PRO A 32 4.23 7.92 -15.93
CA PRO A 32 4.86 9.13 -15.38
C PRO A 32 5.46 8.93 -13.99
N GLU A 33 4.84 8.09 -13.16
CA GLU A 33 5.28 7.76 -11.80
C GLU A 33 6.64 7.04 -11.77
N PHE A 34 6.99 6.31 -12.83
CA PHE A 34 8.24 5.56 -12.91
C PHE A 34 9.29 6.20 -13.81
N SER A 35 8.93 7.22 -14.60
CA SER A 35 9.84 7.87 -15.54
C SER A 35 10.67 9.01 -14.91
N ALA A 36 10.25 9.55 -13.78
CA ALA A 36 10.98 10.57 -13.05
C ALA A 36 12.18 10.00 -12.28
N THR A 37 13.15 10.87 -11.95
CA THR A 37 14.23 10.48 -11.02
C THR A 37 13.65 10.18 -9.65
N MET A 38 13.78 8.92 -9.23
CA MET A 38 13.26 8.46 -7.96
C MET A 38 14.34 8.47 -6.89
N PHE A 39 13.96 8.90 -5.68
CA PHE A 39 14.76 8.83 -4.47
C PHE A 39 14.08 7.98 -3.42
N GLN A 40 14.84 7.47 -2.49
CA GLN A 40 14.33 6.73 -1.34
C GLN A 40 15.05 7.16 -0.07
N PRO A 41 14.39 7.13 1.10
CA PRO A 41 15.06 7.42 2.36
C PRO A 41 16.16 6.40 2.65
N VAL A 42 17.28 6.87 3.15
CA VAL A 42 18.33 5.98 3.69
C VAL A 42 17.76 5.23 4.90
N GLY A 43 17.82 3.91 4.85
CA GLY A 43 17.34 3.02 5.91
C GLY A 43 15.91 2.50 5.72
N GLY A 44 15.22 2.89 4.63
CA GLY A 44 13.91 2.33 4.28
C GLY A 44 12.78 3.36 4.21
N MET A 45 11.66 2.97 3.60
CA MET A 45 10.49 3.86 3.43
C MET A 45 9.74 4.15 4.73
N ASP A 46 9.91 3.33 5.76
CA ASP A 46 9.38 3.52 7.12
C ASP A 46 9.93 4.78 7.79
N ARG A 47 11.09 5.28 7.35
CA ARG A 47 11.68 6.54 7.84
C ARG A 47 10.78 7.75 7.65
N ILE A 48 9.91 7.73 6.64
CA ILE A 48 8.90 8.78 6.44
C ILE A 48 7.90 8.76 7.60
N THR A 49 7.37 7.59 7.93
CA THR A 49 6.44 7.41 9.06
C THR A 49 7.10 7.73 10.39
N ASP A 50 8.34 7.28 10.61
CA ASP A 50 9.13 7.62 11.80
C ASP A 50 9.28 9.13 11.98
N ALA A 51 9.56 9.85 10.90
CA ALA A 51 9.72 11.30 10.94
C ALA A 51 8.43 12.04 11.32
N PHE A 52 7.28 11.55 10.88
CA PHE A 52 5.97 12.05 11.34
C PHE A 52 5.75 11.73 12.81
N TYR A 53 5.98 10.48 13.21
CA TYR A 53 5.78 10.03 14.59
C TYR A 53 6.61 10.86 15.59
N GLN A 54 7.89 11.12 15.27
CA GLN A 54 8.76 11.93 16.11
C GLN A 54 8.25 13.37 16.30
N ARG A 55 7.58 13.94 15.30
CA ARG A 55 6.99 15.28 15.38
C ARG A 55 5.67 15.32 16.15
N LEU A 56 5.01 14.19 16.30
CA LEU A 56 3.71 14.03 16.97
C LEU A 56 3.87 13.42 18.37
N THR A 57 5.03 13.59 19.00
CA THR A 57 5.31 13.05 20.34
C THR A 57 4.22 13.42 21.33
N GLY A 58 3.66 12.40 22.01
CA GLY A 58 2.59 12.56 22.98
C GLY A 58 1.17 12.72 22.40
N GLN A 59 1.03 12.81 21.07
CA GLN A 59 -0.27 12.90 20.39
C GLN A 59 -0.73 11.56 19.80
N VAL A 60 0.18 10.57 19.69
CA VAL A 60 -0.12 9.27 19.10
C VAL A 60 -0.30 8.22 20.19
N GLN A 61 -1.49 7.63 20.23
CA GLN A 61 -1.82 6.51 21.11
C GLN A 61 -1.67 5.18 20.35
N LEU A 62 -0.59 4.45 20.62
CA LEU A 62 -0.38 3.11 20.08
C LEU A 62 -1.10 2.03 20.91
N GLY A 63 -1.43 0.91 20.26
CA GLY A 63 -2.13 -0.20 20.91
C GLY A 63 -3.61 0.08 21.16
N ALA A 64 -4.19 1.05 20.48
CA ALA A 64 -5.60 1.44 20.57
C ALA A 64 -6.38 0.84 19.39
N ARG A 65 -7.05 -0.29 19.58
CA ARG A 65 -7.92 -0.90 18.58
C ARG A 65 -9.30 -0.28 18.66
N VAL A 66 -9.71 0.43 17.63
CA VAL A 66 -11.05 1.02 17.54
C VAL A 66 -12.10 -0.08 17.39
N ASN A 67 -13.17 -0.02 18.18
CA ASN A 67 -14.29 -0.94 18.17
C ASN A 67 -15.57 -0.32 17.62
N SER A 68 -15.84 0.95 17.98
CA SER A 68 -17.04 1.63 17.49
C SER A 68 -16.84 3.13 17.34
N ILE A 69 -17.66 3.73 16.46
CA ILE A 69 -17.73 5.18 16.22
C ILE A 69 -19.20 5.59 16.30
N ARG A 70 -19.51 6.60 17.09
CA ARG A 70 -20.86 7.16 17.24
C ARG A 70 -20.81 8.67 17.11
N GLN A 71 -21.74 9.23 16.34
CA GLN A 71 -21.92 10.67 16.20
C GLN A 71 -23.06 11.15 17.11
N HIS A 72 -22.93 12.38 17.57
CA HIS A 72 -23.96 13.09 18.28
C HIS A 72 -23.88 14.60 17.94
N PRO A 73 -24.91 15.42 18.28
CA PRO A 73 -24.94 16.83 17.85
C PRO A 73 -23.69 17.61 18.23
N GLU A 74 -23.05 17.27 19.34
CA GLU A 74 -21.93 18.03 19.91
C GLU A 74 -20.55 17.41 19.57
N GLY A 75 -20.49 16.20 19.00
CA GLY A 75 -19.20 15.58 18.73
C GLY A 75 -19.27 14.13 18.23
N VAL A 76 -18.18 13.42 18.43
CA VAL A 76 -18.00 12.02 18.11
C VAL A 76 -17.46 11.27 19.32
N THR A 77 -18.00 10.10 19.57
CA THR A 77 -17.49 9.15 20.58
C THR A 77 -16.83 7.97 19.88
N VAL A 78 -15.60 7.66 20.24
CA VAL A 78 -14.86 6.50 19.78
C VAL A 78 -14.62 5.56 20.93
N THR A 79 -15.10 4.31 20.83
CA THR A 79 -14.80 3.24 21.78
C THR A 79 -13.65 2.41 21.22
N TRP A 80 -12.66 2.13 22.03
CA TRP A 80 -11.48 1.40 21.61
C TRP A 80 -10.94 0.50 22.73
N HIS A 81 -10.29 -0.56 22.34
CA HIS A 81 -9.65 -1.51 23.23
C HIS A 81 -8.16 -1.18 23.39
N ASP A 82 -7.73 -0.92 24.59
CA ASP A 82 -6.32 -0.78 24.91
C ASP A 82 -5.66 -2.17 25.00
N GLN A 83 -4.86 -2.50 24.02
CA GLN A 83 -4.18 -3.80 23.91
C GLN A 83 -3.16 -4.04 25.04
N ARG A 84 -2.71 -2.99 25.71
CA ARG A 84 -1.75 -3.04 26.79
C ARG A 84 -2.40 -3.42 28.13
N SER A 85 -3.51 -2.74 28.45
CA SER A 85 -4.25 -2.97 29.70
C SER A 85 -5.35 -4.02 29.57
N GLY A 86 -5.74 -4.39 28.35
CA GLY A 86 -6.88 -5.27 28.08
C GLY A 86 -8.24 -4.63 28.39
N ARG A 87 -8.32 -3.31 28.51
CA ARG A 87 -9.54 -2.60 28.90
C ARG A 87 -10.14 -1.82 27.74
N GLU A 88 -11.45 -1.72 27.77
CA GLU A 88 -12.16 -0.78 26.90
C GLU A 88 -11.98 0.63 27.40
N GLN A 89 -11.82 1.56 26.46
CA GLN A 89 -11.62 2.98 26.66
C GLN A 89 -12.58 3.76 25.76
N VAL A 90 -12.88 4.99 26.16
CA VAL A 90 -13.75 5.89 25.40
C VAL A 90 -13.03 7.22 25.22
N SER A 91 -13.08 7.74 24.00
CA SER A 91 -12.59 9.07 23.65
C SER A 91 -13.71 9.90 23.04
N HIS A 92 -13.73 11.19 23.37
CA HIS A 92 -14.67 12.16 22.82
C HIS A 92 -13.90 13.24 22.05
N ALA A 93 -14.46 13.69 20.93
CA ALA A 93 -13.90 14.75 20.11
C ALA A 93 -15.02 15.52 19.41
N ASP A 94 -14.75 16.77 19.01
CA ASP A 94 -15.68 17.56 18.20
C ASP A 94 -15.85 16.99 16.80
N TYR A 95 -14.77 16.43 16.23
CA TYR A 95 -14.69 15.82 14.91
C TYR A 95 -13.77 14.62 14.92
N LEU A 96 -13.96 13.73 13.95
CA LEU A 96 -13.13 12.55 13.70
C LEU A 96 -12.65 12.55 12.24
N VAL A 97 -11.36 12.31 12.04
CA VAL A 97 -10.81 11.93 10.73
C VAL A 97 -10.40 10.46 10.81
N SER A 98 -11.11 9.61 10.09
CA SER A 98 -10.77 8.19 9.98
C SER A 98 -9.80 7.97 8.82
N THR A 99 -8.66 7.35 9.11
CA THR A 99 -7.68 6.90 8.12
C THR A 99 -7.57 5.38 8.08
N LEU A 100 -8.54 4.69 8.67
CA LEU A 100 -8.64 3.24 8.60
C LEU A 100 -8.85 2.80 7.14
N PRO A 101 -8.27 1.66 6.73
CA PRO A 101 -8.64 1.06 5.44
C PRO A 101 -10.15 0.94 5.34
N LEU A 102 -10.72 1.42 4.22
CA LEU A 102 -12.17 1.53 4.08
C LEU A 102 -12.91 0.18 4.26
N PRO A 103 -12.39 -0.97 3.78
CA PRO A 103 -13.02 -2.26 4.04
C PRO A 103 -13.08 -2.62 5.53
N LEU A 104 -12.04 -2.28 6.31
CA LEU A 104 -12.05 -2.49 7.76
C LEU A 104 -13.02 -1.55 8.47
N LEU A 105 -13.11 -0.30 8.00
CA LEU A 105 -14.09 0.65 8.53
C LEU A 105 -15.54 0.19 8.27
N ALA A 106 -15.78 -0.50 7.15
CA ALA A 106 -17.08 -1.09 6.84
C ALA A 106 -17.54 -2.15 7.86
N GLU A 107 -16.59 -2.83 8.51
CA GLU A 107 -16.85 -3.88 9.50
C GLU A 107 -17.03 -3.34 10.92
N LEU A 108 -16.67 -2.06 11.16
CA LEU A 108 -16.80 -1.47 12.49
C LEU A 108 -18.27 -1.20 12.84
N ASP A 109 -18.54 -1.28 14.14
CA ASP A 109 -19.81 -0.86 14.71
C ASP A 109 -19.94 0.67 14.64
N THR A 110 -20.74 1.17 13.69
CA THR A 110 -20.93 2.59 13.41
C THR A 110 -22.39 2.96 13.26
N ASP A 111 -22.72 4.22 13.56
CA ASP A 111 -24.03 4.82 13.31
C ASP A 111 -24.10 5.57 11.96
N PHE A 112 -23.20 5.26 11.03
CA PHE A 112 -23.22 5.87 9.71
C PHE A 112 -24.54 5.59 8.98
N SER A 113 -24.94 6.54 8.13
CA SER A 113 -26.14 6.38 7.30
C SER A 113 -25.97 5.25 6.29
N ASP A 114 -27.10 4.69 5.83
CA ASP A 114 -27.08 3.60 4.86
C ASP A 114 -26.30 3.91 3.57
N PRO A 115 -26.35 5.13 2.99
CA PRO A 115 -25.51 5.47 1.84
C PRO A 115 -24.02 5.37 2.15
N ILE A 116 -23.55 5.83 3.29
CA ILE A 116 -22.12 5.72 3.71
C ILE A 116 -21.75 4.26 3.92
N LYS A 117 -22.57 3.48 4.61
CA LYS A 117 -22.33 2.04 4.78
C LYS A 117 -22.26 1.31 3.45
N THR A 118 -23.16 1.61 2.52
CA THR A 118 -23.15 1.04 1.18
C THR A 118 -21.89 1.40 0.41
N ALA A 119 -21.45 2.67 0.50
CA ALA A 119 -20.22 3.12 -0.12
C ALA A 119 -18.99 2.39 0.46
N LEU A 120 -18.89 2.26 1.78
CA LEU A 120 -17.82 1.49 2.43
C LEU A 120 -17.82 0.02 2.03
N LEU A 121 -18.99 -0.64 1.99
CA LEU A 121 -19.14 -2.03 1.59
C LEU A 121 -18.81 -2.28 0.11
N SER A 122 -18.81 -1.25 -0.74
CA SER A 122 -18.38 -1.36 -2.14
C SER A 122 -16.86 -1.36 -2.30
N THR A 123 -16.11 -1.10 -1.24
CA THR A 123 -14.65 -1.05 -1.26
C THR A 123 -14.02 -2.42 -1.05
N ARG A 124 -12.86 -2.65 -1.65
CA ARG A 124 -12.05 -3.86 -1.48
C ARG A 124 -10.57 -3.50 -1.49
N ASN A 125 -9.81 -4.16 -0.64
CA ASN A 125 -8.36 -4.12 -0.74
C ASN A 125 -7.87 -5.05 -1.84
N ASP A 126 -6.81 -4.66 -2.51
CA ASP A 126 -6.05 -5.54 -3.39
C ASP A 126 -5.23 -6.53 -2.56
N GLN A 127 -4.54 -7.43 -3.23
CA GLN A 127 -3.72 -8.47 -2.62
C GLN A 127 -2.29 -8.35 -3.14
N ALA A 128 -1.32 -8.49 -2.25
CA ALA A 128 0.08 -8.52 -2.65
C ALA A 128 0.92 -9.34 -1.68
N THR A 129 1.73 -10.20 -2.25
CA THR A 129 2.74 -10.98 -1.52
C THR A 129 4.12 -10.69 -2.08
N LYS A 130 5.08 -10.42 -1.21
CA LYS A 130 6.49 -10.25 -1.55
C LYS A 130 7.33 -11.27 -0.82
N VAL A 131 8.32 -11.83 -1.54
CA VAL A 131 9.39 -12.64 -0.94
C VAL A 131 10.73 -11.99 -1.27
N ALA A 132 11.48 -11.64 -0.23
CA ALA A 132 12.77 -10.99 -0.36
C ALA A 132 13.87 -11.85 0.25
N TRP A 133 15.10 -11.68 -0.25
CA TRP A 133 16.28 -12.41 0.19
C TRP A 133 17.49 -11.51 0.31
N GLN A 134 18.33 -11.75 1.28
CA GLN A 134 19.68 -11.24 1.26
C GLN A 134 20.54 -12.09 0.30
N SER A 135 21.38 -11.44 -0.49
CA SER A 135 22.25 -12.11 -1.48
C SER A 135 23.44 -11.22 -1.82
N PRO A 136 24.59 -11.82 -2.22
CA PRO A 136 25.59 -11.08 -3.00
C PRO A 136 24.91 -10.42 -4.20
N ARG A 137 25.36 -9.21 -4.56
CA ARG A 137 24.76 -8.41 -5.64
C ARG A 137 25.17 -8.90 -7.03
N PHE A 138 24.95 -10.18 -7.30
CA PHE A 138 25.29 -10.80 -8.60
C PHE A 138 24.58 -10.12 -9.79
N TRP A 139 23.40 -9.55 -9.56
CA TRP A 139 22.68 -8.80 -10.60
C TRP A 139 23.45 -7.54 -11.02
N GLU A 140 24.23 -6.92 -10.14
CA GLU A 140 25.09 -5.79 -10.48
C GLU A 140 26.42 -6.26 -11.10
N THR A 141 27.09 -7.21 -10.46
CA THR A 141 28.44 -7.64 -10.87
C THR A 141 28.45 -8.41 -12.18
N ASP A 142 27.54 -9.34 -12.35
CA ASP A 142 27.56 -10.29 -13.45
C ASP A 142 26.56 -9.94 -14.56
N TYR A 143 25.41 -9.36 -14.20
CA TYR A 143 24.37 -8.96 -15.16
C TYR A 143 24.33 -7.46 -15.43
N ARG A 144 25.04 -6.64 -14.66
CA ARG A 144 25.06 -5.17 -14.74
C ARG A 144 23.67 -4.53 -14.68
N THR A 145 22.83 -5.08 -13.83
CA THR A 145 21.50 -4.60 -13.53
C THR A 145 21.54 -3.79 -12.24
N TYR A 146 21.19 -2.51 -12.30
CA TYR A 146 21.32 -1.57 -11.17
C TYR A 146 19.96 -1.09 -10.65
N GLY A 147 18.91 -1.81 -10.96
CA GLY A 147 17.53 -1.52 -10.56
C GLY A 147 16.53 -2.13 -11.52
N GLY A 148 15.25 -1.83 -11.32
CA GLY A 148 14.18 -2.26 -12.21
C GLY A 148 13.58 -3.61 -11.85
N LEU A 149 12.81 -4.15 -12.79
CA LEU A 149 11.96 -5.34 -12.63
C LEU A 149 12.26 -6.35 -13.72
N SER A 150 12.27 -7.63 -13.39
CA SER A 150 12.27 -8.74 -14.34
C SER A 150 10.98 -9.54 -14.22
N TRP A 151 10.26 -9.65 -15.31
CA TRP A 151 9.01 -10.40 -15.37
C TRP A 151 9.30 -11.86 -15.75
N VAL A 152 8.63 -12.77 -15.10
CA VAL A 152 8.80 -14.21 -15.35
C VAL A 152 7.44 -14.91 -15.40
N GLU A 153 7.27 -15.81 -16.36
CA GLU A 153 6.09 -16.68 -16.45
C GLU A 153 6.20 -17.79 -15.39
N HIS A 154 5.96 -17.42 -14.14
CA HIS A 154 6.13 -18.26 -12.96
C HIS A 154 5.22 -17.75 -11.84
N PRO A 155 4.79 -18.59 -10.87
CA PRO A 155 3.95 -18.15 -9.76
C PRO A 155 4.51 -16.97 -8.93
N ALA A 156 5.83 -16.79 -8.88
CA ALA A 156 6.47 -15.63 -8.25
C ALA A 156 6.35 -14.32 -9.06
N ARG A 157 5.93 -14.38 -10.32
CA ARG A 157 5.59 -13.28 -11.23
C ARG A 157 6.75 -12.37 -11.61
N LEU A 158 7.36 -11.67 -10.67
CA LEU A 158 8.44 -10.74 -10.97
C LEU A 158 9.52 -10.73 -9.89
N LEU A 159 10.73 -10.40 -10.32
CA LEU A 159 11.84 -10.03 -9.48
C LEU A 159 12.04 -8.52 -9.52
N TRP A 160 12.34 -7.94 -8.38
CA TRP A 160 12.70 -6.54 -8.25
C TRP A 160 14.12 -6.42 -7.69
N TYR A 161 14.92 -5.58 -8.32
CA TYR A 161 16.29 -5.28 -7.94
C TYR A 161 16.35 -3.91 -7.25
N PRO A 162 16.22 -3.84 -5.92
CA PRO A 162 16.27 -2.57 -5.21
C PRO A 162 17.61 -1.86 -5.43
N SER A 163 17.54 -0.55 -5.70
CA SER A 163 18.72 0.29 -6.01
C SER A 163 19.37 0.93 -4.78
N ASN A 164 18.94 0.58 -3.56
CA ASN A 164 19.61 1.04 -2.35
C ASN A 164 20.98 0.38 -2.20
N ASP A 165 21.94 1.10 -1.59
CA ASP A 165 23.29 0.59 -1.30
C ASP A 165 24.00 -0.01 -2.51
N LEU A 166 23.90 0.62 -3.68
CA LEU A 166 24.58 0.19 -4.91
C LEU A 166 26.07 -0.06 -4.68
N ASN A 167 26.61 -1.05 -5.39
CA ASN A 167 28.03 -1.47 -5.35
C ASN A 167 28.51 -2.00 -3.99
N THR A 168 27.64 -2.28 -3.06
CA THR A 168 28.01 -3.04 -1.85
C THR A 168 28.12 -4.53 -2.15
N ALA A 169 28.78 -5.29 -1.27
CA ALA A 169 29.00 -6.73 -1.49
C ALA A 169 27.68 -7.54 -1.45
N GLU A 170 26.74 -7.12 -0.61
CA GLU A 170 25.45 -7.78 -0.42
C GLU A 170 24.31 -6.77 -0.54
N GLY A 171 23.14 -7.26 -0.88
CA GLY A 171 21.94 -6.46 -0.98
C GLY A 171 20.69 -7.30 -0.81
N LEU A 172 19.55 -6.63 -0.93
CA LEU A 172 18.24 -7.23 -0.93
C LEU A 172 17.81 -7.51 -2.38
N LEU A 173 17.32 -8.72 -2.64
CA LEU A 173 16.63 -9.08 -3.87
C LEU A 173 15.19 -9.43 -3.52
N VAL A 174 14.22 -8.74 -4.11
CA VAL A 174 12.82 -9.18 -4.06
C VAL A 174 12.64 -10.24 -5.13
N ALA A 175 12.58 -11.51 -4.72
CA ALA A 175 12.59 -12.68 -5.62
C ALA A 175 11.19 -13.23 -5.90
N GLY A 176 10.17 -12.50 -5.54
CA GLY A 176 8.76 -12.76 -5.83
C GLY A 176 7.95 -11.54 -5.43
N TYR A 177 7.22 -10.99 -6.39
CA TYR A 177 6.23 -9.96 -6.13
C TYR A 177 5.00 -10.27 -6.95
N VAL A 178 3.97 -10.69 -6.25
CA VAL A 178 2.71 -11.13 -6.81
C VAL A 178 1.61 -10.20 -6.34
N THR A 179 0.76 -9.76 -7.26
CA THR A 179 -0.40 -8.89 -6.97
C THR A 179 -1.69 -9.50 -7.51
N GLY A 180 -2.83 -9.01 -7.04
CA GLY A 180 -4.16 -9.47 -7.46
C GLY A 180 -4.46 -10.91 -7.03
N GLU A 181 -5.35 -11.59 -7.75
CA GLU A 181 -5.84 -12.93 -7.39
C GLU A 181 -4.72 -13.97 -7.16
N GLY A 182 -3.64 -13.88 -7.92
CA GLY A 182 -2.47 -14.76 -7.73
C GLY A 182 -1.79 -14.58 -6.38
N ALA A 183 -1.83 -13.38 -5.81
CA ALA A 183 -1.20 -13.07 -4.52
C ALA A 183 -1.87 -13.80 -3.36
N ALA A 184 -3.21 -13.89 -3.34
CA ALA A 184 -3.92 -14.62 -2.30
C ALA A 184 -3.57 -16.11 -2.28
N ALA A 185 -3.50 -16.71 -3.45
CA ALA A 185 -3.12 -18.12 -3.57
C ALA A 185 -1.67 -18.32 -3.11
N PHE A 186 -0.75 -17.47 -3.56
CA PHE A 186 0.66 -17.53 -3.22
C PHE A 186 0.89 -17.25 -1.73
N GLY A 187 0.24 -16.22 -1.17
CA GLY A 187 0.35 -15.84 0.24
C GLY A 187 -0.19 -16.88 1.23
N LYS A 188 -1.12 -17.74 0.80
CA LYS A 188 -1.67 -18.85 1.60
C LYS A 188 -0.77 -20.09 1.61
N LEU A 189 0.22 -20.15 0.75
CA LEU A 189 1.18 -21.26 0.78
C LEU A 189 1.95 -21.28 2.10
N PRO A 190 2.37 -22.45 2.59
CA PRO A 190 3.32 -22.53 3.69
C PRO A 190 4.57 -21.69 3.36
N LEU A 191 5.16 -21.06 4.37
CA LEU A 191 6.30 -20.15 4.20
C LEU A 191 7.46 -20.79 3.43
N GLU A 192 7.76 -22.05 3.70
CA GLU A 192 8.78 -22.81 2.98
C GLU A 192 8.45 -22.98 1.48
N ALA A 193 7.18 -23.16 1.14
CA ALA A 193 6.74 -23.23 -0.26
C ALA A 193 6.87 -21.89 -0.98
N GLN A 194 6.53 -20.79 -0.30
CA GLN A 194 6.77 -19.43 -0.84
C GLN A 194 8.26 -19.21 -1.11
N HIS A 195 9.12 -19.62 -0.17
CA HIS A 195 10.57 -19.52 -0.31
C HIS A 195 11.09 -20.40 -1.46
N ALA A 196 10.62 -21.64 -1.57
CA ALA A 196 11.02 -22.53 -2.66
C ALA A 196 10.64 -21.96 -4.02
N THR A 197 9.38 -21.55 -4.18
CA THR A 197 8.88 -20.93 -5.41
C THR A 197 9.67 -19.68 -5.79
N SER A 198 10.01 -18.82 -4.84
CA SER A 198 10.82 -17.63 -5.13
C SER A 198 12.25 -17.97 -5.55
N ARG A 199 12.86 -19.03 -4.99
CA ARG A 199 14.17 -19.54 -5.44
C ARG A 199 14.13 -20.08 -6.85
N GLU A 200 13.07 -20.79 -7.22
CA GLU A 200 12.87 -21.29 -8.57
C GLU A 200 12.81 -20.15 -9.59
N ALA A 201 12.12 -19.05 -9.27
CA ALA A 201 12.08 -17.88 -10.13
C ALA A 201 13.48 -17.25 -10.34
N VAL A 202 14.27 -17.18 -9.27
CA VAL A 202 15.67 -16.71 -9.37
C VAL A 202 16.49 -17.65 -10.23
N GLU A 203 16.35 -18.96 -10.06
CA GLU A 203 17.08 -19.96 -10.86
C GLU A 203 16.73 -19.90 -12.34
N LEU A 204 15.45 -19.60 -12.68
CA LEU A 204 15.01 -19.41 -14.06
C LEU A 204 15.67 -18.21 -14.74
N LEU A 205 15.76 -17.08 -14.04
CA LEU A 205 16.30 -15.82 -14.58
C LEU A 205 17.82 -15.72 -14.42
N HIS A 206 18.35 -16.30 -13.36
CA HIS A 206 19.76 -16.25 -12.96
C HIS A 206 20.27 -17.64 -12.57
N PRO A 207 20.52 -18.51 -13.55
CA PRO A 207 20.94 -19.90 -13.28
C PRO A 207 22.17 -19.99 -12.36
N GLY A 208 22.06 -20.80 -11.31
CA GLY A 208 23.11 -21.04 -10.34
C GLY A 208 23.20 -20.02 -9.20
N TYR A 209 22.37 -18.93 -9.20
CA TYR A 209 22.43 -17.92 -8.15
C TYR A 209 21.44 -18.14 -7.01
N SER A 210 20.43 -18.99 -7.18
CA SER A 210 19.47 -19.32 -6.12
C SER A 210 20.13 -19.86 -4.85
N ARG A 211 21.26 -20.53 -4.95
CA ARG A 211 22.06 -21.07 -3.84
C ARG A 211 22.65 -19.98 -2.92
N HIS A 212 22.76 -18.74 -3.40
CA HIS A 212 23.33 -17.62 -2.64
C HIS A 212 22.29 -16.84 -1.84
N LEU A 213 21.01 -17.16 -2.02
CA LEU A 213 19.91 -16.52 -1.32
C LEU A 213 19.88 -16.96 0.15
N ARG A 214 19.89 -15.96 1.07
CA ARG A 214 19.92 -16.15 2.52
C ARG A 214 18.88 -15.26 3.20
N HIS A 215 18.52 -15.58 4.42
CA HIS A 215 17.65 -14.77 5.28
C HIS A 215 16.37 -14.32 4.57
N PRO A 216 15.47 -15.26 4.22
CA PRO A 216 14.23 -14.93 3.53
C PRO A 216 13.29 -14.14 4.43
N LEU A 217 12.54 -13.25 3.80
CA LEU A 217 11.39 -12.57 4.39
C LEU A 217 10.22 -12.64 3.41
N ALA A 218 9.09 -13.18 3.85
CA ALA A 218 7.85 -13.14 3.08
C ALA A 218 6.81 -12.29 3.79
N VAL A 219 6.09 -11.48 3.02
CA VAL A 219 5.01 -10.63 3.53
C VAL A 219 3.82 -10.76 2.58
N SER A 220 2.70 -11.24 3.12
CA SER A 220 1.39 -11.26 2.46
C SER A 220 0.53 -10.18 3.12
N TRP A 221 0.29 -9.08 2.41
CA TRP A 221 -0.33 -7.89 3.00
C TRP A 221 -1.77 -8.12 3.45
N GLU A 222 -2.49 -9.02 2.81
CA GLU A 222 -3.83 -9.44 3.21
C GLU A 222 -3.87 -10.18 4.56
N GLN A 223 -2.71 -10.61 5.07
CA GLN A 223 -2.58 -11.28 6.37
C GLN A 223 -2.04 -10.35 7.47
N ILE A 224 -1.70 -9.11 7.13
CA ILE A 224 -1.22 -8.12 8.10
C ILE A 224 -2.42 -7.50 8.81
N PRO A 225 -2.56 -7.72 10.14
CA PRO A 225 -3.67 -7.15 10.90
C PRO A 225 -3.75 -5.63 10.74
N PHE A 226 -4.98 -5.11 10.62
CA PHE A 226 -5.30 -3.69 10.46
C PHE A 226 -4.89 -3.06 9.11
N SER A 227 -4.20 -3.78 8.24
CA SER A 227 -3.99 -3.42 6.84
C SER A 227 -4.90 -4.22 5.93
N GLU A 228 -4.87 -5.54 6.06
CA GLU A 228 -5.66 -6.55 5.35
C GLU A 228 -5.65 -6.35 3.83
N GLY A 229 -4.52 -5.84 3.33
CA GLY A 229 -4.23 -5.57 1.93
C GLY A 229 -3.19 -4.47 1.76
N PRO A 230 -2.60 -4.38 0.56
CA PRO A 230 -1.54 -3.40 0.26
C PRO A 230 -2.09 -2.00 -0.09
N TRP A 231 -3.25 -1.93 -0.72
CA TRP A 231 -3.96 -0.72 -1.18
C TRP A 231 -5.40 -1.04 -1.56
N LEU A 232 -6.21 0.00 -1.79
CA LEU A 232 -7.58 -0.14 -2.27
C LEU A 232 -7.61 -0.47 -3.77
N GLN A 233 -8.50 -1.39 -4.18
CA GLN A 233 -8.81 -1.66 -5.59
C GLN A 233 -9.64 -0.51 -6.19
N ARG A 234 -8.98 0.50 -6.73
CA ARG A 234 -9.63 1.71 -7.24
C ARG A 234 -10.48 1.48 -8.49
N GLU A 235 -10.06 0.57 -9.35
CA GLU A 235 -10.76 0.21 -10.60
C GLU A 235 -12.16 -0.37 -10.34
N HIS A 236 -12.41 -0.86 -9.14
CA HIS A 236 -13.69 -1.41 -8.72
C HIS A 236 -14.46 -0.50 -7.75
N PHE A 237 -13.88 0.64 -7.39
CA PHE A 237 -14.50 1.57 -6.47
C PHE A 237 -15.37 2.60 -7.23
N PRO A 238 -16.73 2.58 -7.07
CA PRO A 238 -17.62 3.46 -7.80
C PRO A 238 -17.30 4.95 -7.53
N ALA A 239 -17.32 5.76 -8.57
CA ALA A 239 -16.96 7.18 -8.47
C ALA A 239 -17.92 7.97 -7.56
N ASP A 240 -19.20 7.63 -7.56
CA ASP A 240 -20.21 8.24 -6.70
C ASP A 240 -20.01 7.84 -5.21
N ALA A 241 -19.63 6.60 -4.95
CA ALA A 241 -19.26 6.15 -3.62
C ALA A 241 -17.98 6.85 -3.11
N SER A 242 -16.96 7.01 -3.97
CA SER A 242 -15.76 7.78 -3.65
C SER A 242 -16.09 9.23 -3.30
N ALA A 243 -16.87 9.91 -4.15
CA ALA A 243 -17.26 11.29 -3.92
C ALA A 243 -18.08 11.46 -2.62
N LEU A 244 -18.94 10.48 -2.30
CA LEU A 244 -19.70 10.49 -1.05
C LEU A 244 -18.80 10.40 0.18
N LEU A 245 -17.80 9.51 0.15
CA LEU A 245 -16.85 9.37 1.26
C LEU A 245 -15.91 10.58 1.36
N GLU A 246 -15.47 11.14 0.24
CA GLU A 246 -14.64 12.35 0.21
C GLU A 246 -15.36 13.58 0.81
N ALA A 247 -16.69 13.65 0.68
CA ALA A 247 -17.49 14.71 1.27
C ALA A 247 -17.58 14.62 2.80
N GLY A 248 -17.30 13.45 3.38
CA GLY A 248 -17.48 13.18 4.81
C GLY A 248 -18.93 12.91 5.19
N HIS A 249 -19.17 12.66 6.46
CA HIS A 249 -20.49 12.38 7.03
C HIS A 249 -20.66 13.04 8.39
N GLY A 250 -21.36 14.17 8.44
CA GLY A 250 -21.58 14.90 9.67
C GLY A 250 -20.28 15.42 10.28
N ARG A 251 -19.86 14.80 11.39
CA ARG A 251 -18.62 15.14 12.10
C ARG A 251 -17.49 14.16 11.83
N VAL A 252 -17.70 13.20 10.94
CA VAL A 252 -16.70 12.18 10.56
C VAL A 252 -16.25 12.40 9.13
N TYR A 253 -14.95 12.50 8.96
CA TYR A 253 -14.27 12.62 7.67
C TYR A 253 -13.43 11.38 7.40
N PHE A 254 -13.20 11.08 6.13
CA PHE A 254 -12.42 9.93 5.71
C PHE A 254 -11.21 10.39 4.91
N ALA A 255 -10.05 9.83 5.21
CA ALA A 255 -8.82 10.08 4.47
C ALA A 255 -8.03 8.78 4.30
N GLY A 256 -7.18 8.72 3.30
CA GLY A 256 -6.35 7.56 3.00
C GLY A 256 -5.94 7.54 1.53
N ASP A 257 -5.09 6.58 1.16
CA ASP A 257 -4.60 6.42 -0.20
C ASP A 257 -5.69 6.06 -1.22
N GLY A 258 -6.78 5.44 -0.75
CA GLY A 258 -7.94 5.09 -1.57
C GLY A 258 -8.87 6.26 -1.88
N LEU A 259 -8.82 7.35 -1.13
CA LEU A 259 -9.65 8.54 -1.26
C LEU A 259 -8.83 9.67 -1.88
N VAL A 260 -8.79 9.73 -3.18
CA VAL A 260 -8.02 10.73 -3.92
C VAL A 260 -8.88 11.45 -4.91
N GLN A 261 -8.96 12.75 -4.75
CA GLN A 261 -9.40 13.60 -5.84
C GLN A 261 -8.47 13.43 -7.05
N SER A 262 -9.09 13.24 -8.19
CA SER A 262 -8.45 12.93 -9.45
C SER A 262 -7.13 13.67 -9.71
N GLY A 263 -6.08 12.93 -9.97
CA GLY A 263 -4.91 13.40 -10.70
C GLY A 263 -3.66 13.69 -9.88
N VAL A 264 -3.60 13.45 -8.59
CA VAL A 264 -2.39 13.73 -7.81
C VAL A 264 -1.95 12.52 -6.99
N GLY A 265 -0.87 11.91 -7.43
CA GLY A 265 -0.14 10.90 -6.67
C GLY A 265 -0.83 9.54 -6.56
N ILE A 266 -0.05 8.58 -6.13
CA ILE A 266 -0.46 7.23 -5.75
C ILE A 266 0.20 6.90 -4.41
N TRP A 267 -0.26 5.86 -3.72
CA TRP A 267 0.29 5.38 -2.45
C TRP A 267 0.38 6.47 -1.36
N GLN A 268 1.55 6.69 -0.78
CA GLN A 268 1.77 7.63 0.32
C GLN A 268 1.48 9.09 -0.05
N GLU A 269 1.78 9.50 -1.29
CA GLU A 269 1.46 10.83 -1.81
C GLU A 269 -0.05 11.06 -1.85
N SER A 270 -0.78 10.07 -2.29
CA SER A 270 -2.23 10.03 -2.30
C SER A 270 -2.82 10.21 -0.89
N ALA A 271 -2.31 9.44 0.07
CA ALA A 271 -2.74 9.53 1.46
C ALA A 271 -2.47 10.91 2.06
N ALA A 272 -1.29 11.49 1.80
CA ALA A 272 -0.93 12.82 2.26
C ALA A 272 -1.83 13.90 1.64
N ASN A 273 -2.14 13.78 0.35
CA ASN A 273 -3.03 14.71 -0.34
C ASN A 273 -4.46 14.62 0.17
N SER A 274 -4.98 13.41 0.36
CA SER A 274 -6.29 13.18 0.97
C SER A 274 -6.39 13.79 2.37
N ALA A 275 -5.37 13.61 3.21
CA ALA A 275 -5.31 14.20 4.54
C ALA A 275 -5.35 15.73 4.50
N ARG A 276 -4.59 16.35 3.58
CA ARG A 276 -4.61 17.83 3.41
C ARG A 276 -5.99 18.34 2.99
N HIS A 277 -6.64 17.62 2.08
CA HIS A 277 -7.99 17.98 1.63
C HIS A 277 -8.99 17.94 2.79
N VAL A 278 -9.01 16.86 3.55
CA VAL A 278 -9.88 16.71 4.72
C VAL A 278 -9.63 17.79 5.79
N VAL A 279 -8.36 18.12 6.06
CA VAL A 279 -8.03 19.19 7.01
C VAL A 279 -8.54 20.55 6.53
N ALA A 280 -8.47 20.84 5.23
CA ALA A 280 -9.02 22.07 4.66
C ALA A 280 -10.54 22.13 4.80
N GLN A 281 -11.26 21.07 4.44
CA GLN A 281 -12.71 20.97 4.62
C GLN A 281 -13.13 21.19 6.08
N LEU A 282 -12.44 20.52 7.00
CA LEU A 282 -12.70 20.64 8.44
C LEU A 282 -12.49 22.08 8.94
N ALA A 283 -11.40 22.72 8.50
CA ALA A 283 -11.11 24.10 8.86
C ALA A 283 -12.21 25.08 8.38
N GLU A 284 -12.67 24.92 7.15
CA GLU A 284 -13.78 25.71 6.59
C GLU A 284 -15.07 25.51 7.39
N GLN A 285 -15.42 24.28 7.74
CA GLN A 285 -16.60 23.98 8.52
C GLN A 285 -16.54 24.60 9.93
N VAL A 286 -15.40 24.52 10.60
CA VAL A 286 -15.20 25.13 11.93
C VAL A 286 -15.35 26.65 11.86
N VAL A 287 -14.80 27.29 10.82
CA VAL A 287 -14.93 28.74 10.61
C VAL A 287 -16.40 29.13 10.39
N GLN A 288 -17.12 28.42 9.54
CA GLN A 288 -18.53 28.66 9.26
C GLN A 288 -19.40 28.53 10.52
N GLN A 289 -19.19 27.50 11.32
CA GLN A 289 -19.94 27.30 12.57
C GLN A 289 -19.69 28.43 13.57
N ARG A 290 -18.47 28.92 13.70
CA ARG A 290 -18.13 30.05 14.56
C ARG A 290 -18.83 31.34 14.10
N HIS A 291 -18.87 31.59 12.77
CA HIS A 291 -19.58 32.76 12.23
C HIS A 291 -21.09 32.69 12.50
N THR A 292 -21.69 31.50 12.27
CA THR A 292 -23.12 31.31 12.52
C THR A 292 -23.46 31.50 14.00
N ALA A 293 -22.64 30.98 14.91
CA ALA A 293 -22.83 31.17 16.35
C ALA A 293 -22.67 32.65 16.79
N ALA A 294 -21.76 33.39 16.15
CA ALA A 294 -21.54 34.81 16.44
C ALA A 294 -22.68 35.74 15.94
N ILE A 295 -23.43 35.30 14.93
CA ILE A 295 -24.59 36.04 14.38
C ILE A 295 -25.86 35.73 15.17
N ALA A 296 -25.92 34.62 15.88
CA ALA A 296 -27.07 34.16 16.65
C ALA A 296 -27.12 34.73 18.08
N VAL A 297 -26.14 35.55 18.49
CA VAL A 297 -26.04 36.30 19.73
C VAL A 297 -26.31 37.78 19.46
#